data_9f91796d65b1a807cd26ec7fe4df46ad
#
_entry.id   9f91796d65b1a807cd26ec7fe4df46ad
#
_cell.length_a   1.000
_cell.length_b   1.000
_cell.length_c   1.000
_cell.angle_alpha   90.00
_cell.angle_beta   90.00
_cell.angle_gamma   90.00
#
_symmetry.space_group_name_H-M   'P 1'
#
loop_
_entity.id
_entity.type
_entity.pdbx_description
1 polymer ?
#
loop_
_entity_poly.entity_id
_entity_poly.type
_entity_poly.pdbx_seq_one_letter_code
_entity_poly.pdbx_strand_id
1 'polypeptide(L)'
;MTDGIYLNRPQHIYELRCVGFDEHLDYVVNKYPHFSGKTFFIGGNHMDTYFKNGGSDMGKAISREREDLIYLNPDTADLKIGKVGIHMHHGGGGRSYSLSYKLQRYVETLPQDKKIDIVMQGHFHNAMYMYYMGKHCFQVGALEDETPFSRSMGFKNEKSCYWVDIEVDDKGNIYSIEPTLEVFESKKLIRRR
;
A
#
# COMPACT_ATOMS: atom_id res chain seq x y z
N MET A 1 -3.75 -2.73 -5.10
CA MET A 1 -4.64 -1.75 -5.71
C MET A 1 -4.56 -1.75 -7.23
N THR A 2 -3.45 -1.56 -7.85
CA THR A 2 -3.32 -1.62 -9.30
C THR A 2 -2.16 -2.54 -9.63
N ASP A 3 -2.43 -3.75 -10.11
CA ASP A 3 -1.39 -4.55 -10.72
C ASP A 3 -1.05 -3.93 -12.06
N GLY A 4 -0.07 -3.03 -12.04
CA GLY A 4 0.50 -2.52 -13.27
C GLY A 4 0.91 -3.68 -14.15
N ILE A 5 0.67 -3.55 -15.44
CA ILE A 5 1.11 -4.56 -16.41
C ILE A 5 2.62 -4.65 -16.34
N TYR A 6 3.13 -5.80 -15.97
CA TYR A 6 4.50 -6.15 -16.28
C TYR A 6 4.60 -6.41 -17.79
N LEU A 7 4.80 -5.35 -18.57
CA LEU A 7 4.94 -5.45 -20.02
C LEU A 7 6.04 -6.43 -20.45
N ASN A 8 6.99 -6.70 -19.57
CA ASN A 8 8.08 -7.66 -19.77
C ASN A 8 7.71 -9.10 -19.36
N ARG A 9 6.47 -9.34 -18.90
CA ARG A 9 6.00 -10.67 -18.51
C ARG A 9 4.66 -10.97 -19.15
N PRO A 10 4.64 -11.31 -20.47
CA PRO A 10 3.41 -11.52 -21.24
C PRO A 10 2.46 -12.56 -20.64
N GLN A 11 2.99 -13.56 -19.91
CA GLN A 11 2.18 -14.58 -19.26
C GLN A 11 1.24 -14.02 -18.21
N HIS A 12 1.53 -12.86 -17.63
CA HIS A 12 0.68 -12.23 -16.61
C HIS A 12 -0.61 -11.65 -17.19
N ILE A 13 -0.71 -11.48 -18.50
CA ILE A 13 -1.93 -10.94 -19.15
C ILE A 13 -3.16 -11.79 -18.85
N TYR A 14 -2.99 -13.10 -18.64
CA TYR A 14 -4.08 -14.02 -18.31
C TYR A 14 -4.53 -13.95 -16.85
N GLU A 15 -3.79 -13.21 -16.02
CA GLU A 15 -4.05 -13.03 -14.59
C GLU A 15 -4.64 -11.67 -14.31
N LEU A 16 -4.58 -10.75 -15.28
CA LEU A 16 -5.05 -9.39 -15.14
C LEU A 16 -6.56 -9.29 -15.36
N ARG A 17 -7.21 -8.50 -14.53
CA ARG A 17 -8.61 -8.13 -14.72
C ARG A 17 -8.79 -7.02 -15.75
N CYS A 18 -7.84 -6.11 -15.79
CA CYS A 18 -7.80 -4.96 -16.69
C CYS A 18 -6.48 -4.95 -17.42
N VAL A 19 -6.51 -4.67 -18.73
CA VAL A 19 -5.32 -4.65 -19.59
C VAL A 19 -5.13 -3.24 -20.13
N GLY A 20 -4.01 -2.64 -19.81
CA GLY A 20 -3.68 -1.30 -20.25
C GLY A 20 -4.05 -0.20 -19.27
N PHE A 21 -3.56 1.00 -19.59
CA PHE A 21 -3.71 2.16 -18.71
C PHE A 21 -5.18 2.58 -18.56
N ASP A 22 -5.89 2.69 -19.68
CA ASP A 22 -7.25 3.23 -19.69
C ASP A 22 -8.24 2.29 -18.97
N GLU A 23 -8.23 0.99 -19.27
CA GLU A 23 -9.11 0.04 -18.56
C GLU A 23 -8.83 -0.01 -17.06
N HIS A 24 -7.57 0.15 -16.68
CA HIS A 24 -7.17 0.16 -15.29
C HIS A 24 -7.62 1.43 -14.56
N LEU A 25 -7.46 2.59 -15.20
CA LEU A 25 -7.95 3.86 -14.70
C LEU A 25 -9.47 3.81 -14.53
N ASP A 26 -10.20 3.41 -15.56
CA ASP A 26 -11.65 3.28 -15.54
C ASP A 26 -12.12 2.32 -14.43
N TYR A 27 -11.41 1.22 -14.24
CA TYR A 27 -11.74 0.28 -13.17
C TYR A 27 -11.59 0.91 -11.78
N VAL A 28 -10.50 1.61 -11.52
CA VAL A 28 -10.27 2.27 -10.22
C VAL A 28 -11.31 3.37 -10.02
N VAL A 29 -11.50 4.23 -11.00
CA VAL A 29 -12.45 5.36 -10.93
C VAL A 29 -13.87 4.88 -10.62
N ASN A 30 -14.32 3.82 -11.29
CA ASN A 30 -15.71 3.36 -11.19
C ASN A 30 -15.96 2.29 -10.10
N LYS A 31 -14.91 1.61 -9.61
CA LYS A 31 -15.08 0.46 -8.69
C LYS A 31 -14.47 0.68 -7.32
N TYR A 32 -13.55 1.63 -7.16
CA TYR A 32 -13.06 1.95 -5.83
C TYR A 32 -14.19 2.57 -4.99
N PRO A 33 -14.44 2.08 -3.77
CA PRO A 33 -15.56 2.54 -2.95
C PRO A 33 -15.52 4.05 -2.70
N HIS A 34 -16.68 4.68 -2.66
CA HIS A 34 -16.86 6.03 -2.17
C HIS A 34 -17.22 6.00 -0.69
N PHE A 35 -16.60 6.86 0.10
CA PHE A 35 -16.98 7.10 1.48
C PHE A 35 -16.85 8.62 1.80
N SER A 36 -17.30 9.02 2.96
CA SER A 36 -17.35 10.46 3.33
C SER A 36 -15.98 11.10 3.57
N GLY A 37 -14.93 10.29 3.69
CA GLY A 37 -13.55 10.75 3.90
C GLY A 37 -12.74 10.80 2.61
N LYS A 38 -11.49 11.26 2.74
CA LYS A 38 -10.51 11.25 1.65
C LYS A 38 -9.60 10.03 1.77
N THR A 39 -9.25 9.43 0.62
CA THR A 39 -8.22 8.40 0.53
C THR A 39 -6.92 9.04 0.08
N PHE A 40 -5.91 9.00 0.93
CA PHE A 40 -4.55 9.39 0.55
C PHE A 40 -3.77 8.15 0.13
N PHE A 41 -3.08 8.23 -0.98
CA PHE A 41 -2.34 7.09 -1.48
C PHE A 41 -1.01 7.48 -2.15
N ILE A 42 -0.10 6.54 -2.16
CA ILE A 42 1.15 6.58 -2.91
C ILE A 42 1.12 5.57 -4.03
N GLY A 43 2.00 5.70 -5.00
CA GLY A 43 2.21 4.73 -6.04
C GLY A 43 2.92 3.47 -5.55
N GLY A 44 3.73 2.92 -6.42
CA GLY A 44 4.52 1.72 -6.18
C GLY A 44 5.04 1.17 -7.49
N ASN A 45 5.89 0.15 -7.40
CA ASN A 45 6.59 -0.41 -8.55
C ASN A 45 5.65 -0.90 -9.67
N HIS A 46 4.42 -1.29 -9.36
CA HIS A 46 3.44 -1.69 -10.39
C HIS A 46 2.89 -0.49 -11.15
N MET A 47 2.51 0.58 -10.47
CA MET A 47 2.05 1.82 -11.12
C MET A 47 3.16 2.51 -11.91
N ASP A 48 4.39 2.42 -11.44
CA ASP A 48 5.58 2.96 -12.12
C ASP A 48 5.83 2.36 -13.49
N THR A 49 5.30 1.17 -13.79
CA THR A 49 5.46 0.54 -15.11
C THR A 49 4.81 1.36 -16.21
N TYR A 50 3.69 2.02 -15.94
CA TYR A 50 3.04 2.90 -16.90
C TYR A 50 3.88 4.13 -17.21
N PHE A 51 4.46 4.74 -16.18
CA PHE A 51 5.35 5.90 -16.37
C PHE A 51 6.63 5.53 -17.12
N LYS A 52 7.28 4.43 -16.73
CA LYS A 52 8.53 3.97 -17.35
C LYS A 52 8.37 3.56 -18.82
N ASN A 53 7.21 3.03 -19.20
CA ASN A 53 6.98 2.52 -20.55
C ASN A 53 6.21 3.48 -21.46
N GLY A 54 5.51 4.47 -20.95
CA GLY A 54 4.72 5.39 -21.77
C GLY A 54 4.59 6.81 -21.21
N GLY A 55 5.27 7.11 -20.10
CA GLY A 55 5.23 8.44 -19.49
C GLY A 55 3.91 8.78 -18.78
N SER A 56 2.97 7.83 -18.68
CA SER A 56 1.65 8.05 -18.06
C SER A 56 1.71 7.81 -16.55
N ASP A 57 1.32 8.81 -15.77
CA ASP A 57 1.25 8.74 -14.31
C ASP A 57 -0.17 8.35 -13.86
N MET A 58 -0.35 7.06 -13.51
CA MET A 58 -1.63 6.50 -13.08
C MET A 58 -2.16 7.18 -11.82
N GLY A 59 -1.30 7.52 -10.87
CA GLY A 59 -1.71 8.18 -9.62
C GLY A 59 -2.30 9.55 -9.87
N LYS A 60 -1.67 10.36 -10.73
CA LYS A 60 -2.20 11.66 -11.14
C LYS A 60 -3.49 11.52 -11.93
N ALA A 61 -3.59 10.52 -12.81
CA ALA A 61 -4.81 10.30 -13.58
C ALA A 61 -5.99 9.97 -12.66
N ILE A 62 -5.82 9.05 -11.71
CA ILE A 62 -6.84 8.72 -10.70
C ILE A 62 -7.30 9.96 -9.93
N SER A 63 -6.37 10.78 -9.43
CA SER A 63 -6.72 11.97 -8.65
C SER A 63 -7.40 13.09 -9.47
N ARG A 64 -7.23 13.08 -10.79
CA ARG A 64 -7.96 14.00 -11.68
C ARG A 64 -9.42 13.61 -11.87
N GLU A 65 -9.69 12.31 -11.93
CA GLU A 65 -11.04 11.76 -12.13
C GLU A 65 -11.83 11.63 -10.81
N ARG A 66 -11.14 11.56 -9.66
CA ARG A 66 -11.73 11.31 -8.34
C ARG A 66 -11.15 12.27 -7.30
N GLU A 67 -11.92 13.28 -6.91
CA GLU A 67 -11.52 14.29 -5.91
C GLU A 67 -11.33 13.74 -4.48
N ASP A 68 -11.91 12.59 -4.19
CA ASP A 68 -11.76 11.89 -2.91
C ASP A 68 -10.51 11.00 -2.84
N LEU A 69 -9.84 10.77 -3.99
CA LEU A 69 -8.60 9.99 -4.09
C LEU A 69 -7.40 10.91 -4.29
N ILE A 70 -6.64 11.13 -3.23
CA ILE A 70 -5.53 12.09 -3.22
C ILE A 70 -4.20 11.36 -3.41
N TYR A 71 -3.65 11.48 -4.61
CA TYR A 71 -2.31 10.97 -4.91
C TYR A 71 -1.23 11.86 -4.33
N LEU A 72 -0.37 11.30 -3.51
CA LEU A 72 0.68 12.04 -2.84
C LEU A 72 2.01 12.01 -3.60
N ASN A 73 2.47 10.81 -3.99
CA ASN A 73 3.77 10.66 -4.64
C ASN A 73 3.95 9.22 -5.18
N PRO A 74 4.94 8.97 -6.07
CA PRO A 74 5.19 7.63 -6.64
C PRO A 74 5.59 6.55 -5.62
N ASP A 75 6.35 6.88 -4.59
CA ASP A 75 6.96 5.87 -3.72
C ASP A 75 6.87 6.21 -2.23
N THR A 76 7.13 7.45 -1.84
CA THR A 76 7.11 7.89 -0.45
C THR A 76 6.34 9.18 -0.29
N ALA A 77 5.64 9.35 0.81
CA ALA A 77 4.99 10.62 1.11
C ALA A 77 4.86 10.85 2.62
N ASP A 78 4.83 12.12 2.98
CA ASP A 78 4.48 12.54 4.33
C ASP A 78 3.09 13.16 4.34
N LEU A 79 2.29 12.72 5.28
CA LEU A 79 0.95 13.19 5.52
C LEU A 79 0.82 13.65 6.98
N LYS A 80 0.05 14.69 7.20
CA LYS A 80 -0.28 15.15 8.54
C LYS A 80 -1.80 15.11 8.72
N ILE A 81 -2.24 14.34 9.70
CA ILE A 81 -3.65 14.29 10.12
C ILE A 81 -3.76 14.92 11.50
N GLY A 82 -4.39 16.09 11.58
CA GLY A 82 -4.33 16.90 12.80
C GLY A 82 -2.88 17.25 13.15
N LYS A 83 -2.39 16.75 14.29
CA LYS A 83 -1.02 16.94 14.75
C LYS A 83 -0.14 15.70 14.58
N VAL A 84 -0.69 14.59 14.09
CA VAL A 84 0.03 13.32 13.88
C VAL A 84 0.74 13.33 12.53
N GLY A 85 2.05 13.08 12.55
CA GLY A 85 2.87 12.92 11.36
C GLY A 85 2.86 11.45 10.89
N ILE A 86 2.48 11.21 9.65
CA ILE A 86 2.44 9.88 9.04
C ILE A 86 3.41 9.86 7.85
N HIS A 87 4.31 8.90 7.83
CA HIS A 87 5.19 8.64 6.71
C HIS A 87 4.76 7.36 6.00
N MET A 88 4.53 7.46 4.71
CA MET A 88 4.16 6.34 3.85
C MET A 88 5.32 5.98 2.94
N HIS A 89 5.62 4.70 2.83
CA HIS A 89 6.67 4.17 1.97
C HIS A 89 6.16 2.89 1.28
N HIS A 90 6.31 2.81 -0.05
CA HIS A 90 5.91 1.59 -0.76
C HIS A 90 6.76 0.40 -0.35
N GLY A 91 8.06 0.59 -0.20
CA GLY A 91 9.01 -0.49 -0.01
C GLY A 91 9.59 -1.00 -1.32
N GLY A 92 10.55 -1.92 -1.24
CA GLY A 92 11.21 -2.43 -2.45
C GLY A 92 12.12 -3.61 -2.20
N GLY A 93 12.49 -4.26 -3.31
CA GLY A 93 13.33 -5.45 -3.31
C GLY A 93 12.59 -6.72 -2.84
N GLY A 94 13.33 -7.81 -2.66
CA GLY A 94 12.75 -9.09 -2.22
C GLY A 94 12.37 -9.11 -0.74
N ARG A 95 11.54 -10.07 -0.35
CA ARG A 95 11.21 -10.34 1.06
C ARG A 95 12.47 -10.78 1.83
N SER A 96 12.55 -10.36 3.09
CA SER A 96 13.53 -10.87 4.05
C SER A 96 12.94 -12.03 4.84
N TYR A 97 13.78 -12.97 5.30
CA TYR A 97 13.35 -14.03 6.20
C TYR A 97 12.77 -13.45 7.50
N SER A 98 13.44 -12.47 8.09
CA SER A 98 12.87 -11.68 9.18
C SER A 98 11.93 -10.62 8.62
N LEU A 99 10.64 -10.72 8.93
CA LEU A 99 9.61 -9.81 8.40
C LEU A 99 9.86 -8.36 8.76
N SER A 100 10.33 -8.08 9.97
CA SER A 100 10.59 -6.72 10.47
C SER A 100 11.82 -6.05 9.87
N TYR A 101 12.76 -6.82 9.30
CA TYR A 101 14.09 -6.32 8.90
C TYR A 101 14.03 -5.11 7.96
N LYS A 102 13.23 -5.22 6.90
CA LYS A 102 13.15 -4.14 5.90
C LYS A 102 12.55 -2.86 6.48
N LEU A 103 11.53 -3.00 7.31
CA LEU A 103 10.88 -1.87 7.97
C LEU A 103 11.83 -1.21 8.99
N GLN A 104 12.51 -1.99 9.81
CA GLN A 104 13.50 -1.47 10.76
C GLN A 104 14.60 -0.70 10.04
N ARG A 105 15.22 -1.31 9.04
CA ARG A 105 16.28 -0.65 8.25
C ARG A 105 15.81 0.65 7.60
N TYR A 106 14.58 0.68 7.14
CA TYR A 106 14.02 1.90 6.56
C TYR A 106 13.81 2.99 7.62
N VAL A 107 13.23 2.65 8.76
CA VAL A 107 13.01 3.59 9.88
C VAL A 107 14.32 4.21 10.37
N GLU A 108 15.42 3.46 10.38
CA GLU A 108 16.76 3.96 10.75
C GLU A 108 17.28 5.04 9.80
N THR A 109 16.78 5.10 8.57
CA THR A 109 17.18 6.12 7.58
C THR A 109 16.36 7.41 7.67
N LEU A 110 15.26 7.41 8.40
CA LEU A 110 14.39 8.57 8.49
C LEU A 110 15.01 9.71 9.31
N PRO A 111 14.80 10.97 8.91
CA PRO A 111 15.28 12.13 9.67
C PRO A 111 14.73 12.12 11.09
N GLN A 112 15.61 12.31 12.08
CA GLN A 112 15.23 12.29 13.50
C GLN A 112 14.64 13.63 13.97
N ASP A 113 14.92 14.72 13.26
CA ASP A 113 14.40 16.08 13.51
C ASP A 113 12.99 16.29 12.96
N LYS A 114 12.52 15.38 12.11
CA LYS A 114 11.17 15.44 11.55
C LYS A 114 10.16 14.71 12.42
N LYS A 115 9.02 15.37 12.68
CA LYS A 115 7.92 14.73 13.40
C LYS A 115 7.27 13.66 12.52
N ILE A 116 7.65 12.41 12.74
CA ILE A 116 7.07 11.21 12.16
C ILE A 116 6.65 10.32 13.32
N ASP A 117 5.36 10.23 13.56
CA ASP A 117 4.79 9.43 14.66
C ASP A 117 4.46 8.01 14.17
N ILE A 118 4.03 7.90 12.90
CA ILE A 118 3.61 6.64 12.27
C ILE A 118 4.37 6.43 10.97
N VAL A 119 4.84 5.22 10.75
CA VAL A 119 5.46 4.76 9.49
C VAL A 119 4.64 3.61 8.92
N MET A 120 4.22 3.72 7.65
CA MET A 120 3.48 2.67 6.94
C MET A 120 4.31 2.19 5.74
N GLN A 121 4.52 0.88 5.64
CA GLN A 121 5.26 0.25 4.55
C GLN A 121 4.42 -0.82 3.86
N GLY A 122 4.33 -0.76 2.53
CA GLY A 122 3.65 -1.73 1.69
C GLY A 122 4.59 -2.78 1.08
N HIS A 123 4.28 -3.22 -0.15
CA HIS A 123 5.10 -4.07 -1.03
C HIS A 123 5.25 -5.53 -0.61
N PHE A 124 5.41 -5.82 0.67
CA PHE A 124 5.76 -7.17 1.13
C PHE A 124 4.55 -8.07 1.38
N HIS A 125 3.34 -7.55 1.30
CA HIS A 125 2.06 -8.27 1.40
C HIS A 125 1.92 -9.10 2.69
N ASN A 126 2.49 -8.63 3.79
CA ASN A 126 2.26 -9.20 5.10
C ASN A 126 1.98 -8.10 6.13
N ALA A 127 1.09 -8.38 7.07
CA ALA A 127 0.76 -7.46 8.13
C ALA A 127 1.70 -7.65 9.33
N MET A 128 2.22 -6.54 9.84
CA MET A 128 3.00 -6.52 11.08
C MET A 128 2.91 -5.12 11.68
N TYR A 129 2.75 -5.07 12.97
CA TYR A 129 2.88 -3.84 13.76
C TYR A 129 4.02 -3.96 14.76
N MET A 130 4.78 -2.89 14.92
CA MET A 130 5.81 -2.78 15.94
C MET A 130 6.02 -1.33 16.36
N TYR A 131 6.45 -1.12 17.60
CA TYR A 131 6.96 0.17 18.04
C TYR A 131 8.49 0.14 17.96
N TYR A 132 9.07 1.07 17.21
CA TYR A 132 10.51 1.10 16.96
C TYR A 132 11.04 2.52 16.80
N MET A 133 12.11 2.85 17.50
CA MET A 133 12.75 4.18 17.48
C MET A 133 11.76 5.34 17.69
N GLY A 134 10.84 5.19 18.65
CA GLY A 134 9.85 6.23 18.96
C GLY A 134 8.70 6.35 17.95
N LYS A 135 8.53 5.41 17.02
CA LYS A 135 7.54 5.44 15.97
C LYS A 135 6.66 4.18 15.97
N HIS A 136 5.39 4.36 15.66
CA HIS A 136 4.44 3.27 15.39
C HIS A 136 4.61 2.80 13.94
N CYS A 137 5.13 1.61 13.75
CA CYS A 137 5.54 1.10 12.46
C CYS A 137 4.62 -0.02 11.97
N PHE A 138 4.00 0.17 10.82
CA PHE A 138 3.09 -0.78 10.19
C PHE A 138 3.69 -1.30 8.87
N GLN A 139 3.85 -2.59 8.76
CA GLN A 139 3.92 -3.25 7.46
C GLN A 139 2.51 -3.69 7.12
N VAL A 140 1.97 -3.26 5.99
CA VAL A 140 0.58 -3.51 5.64
C VAL A 140 0.44 -4.72 4.73
N GLY A 141 -0.63 -5.48 4.93
CA GLY A 141 -1.00 -6.59 4.05
C GLY A 141 -1.43 -6.12 2.67
N ALA A 142 -1.77 -7.06 1.81
CA ALA A 142 -2.35 -6.77 0.50
C ALA A 142 -3.87 -6.96 0.53
N LEU A 143 -4.60 -6.19 -0.26
CA LEU A 143 -6.03 -6.42 -0.51
C LEU A 143 -6.25 -7.27 -1.78
N GLU A 144 -5.24 -8.05 -2.16
CA GLU A 144 -5.32 -9.00 -3.28
C GLU A 144 -5.15 -10.44 -2.81
N ASP A 145 -5.80 -11.36 -3.51
CA ASP A 145 -5.62 -12.79 -3.31
C ASP A 145 -4.23 -13.24 -3.80
N GLU A 146 -3.85 -14.47 -3.43
CA GLU A 146 -2.62 -15.08 -3.89
C GLU A 146 -2.62 -15.19 -5.43
N THR A 147 -1.60 -14.61 -6.05
CA THR A 147 -1.39 -14.67 -7.49
C THR A 147 -0.55 -15.89 -7.88
N PRO A 148 -0.60 -16.37 -9.15
CA PRO A 148 0.32 -17.39 -9.63
C PRO A 148 1.79 -16.98 -9.46
N PHE A 149 2.11 -15.71 -9.59
CA PHE A 149 3.45 -15.19 -9.32
C PHE A 149 3.85 -15.39 -7.85
N SER A 150 3.03 -14.91 -6.91
CA SER A 150 3.35 -15.05 -5.48
C SER A 150 3.50 -16.53 -5.08
N ARG A 151 2.67 -17.41 -5.65
CA ARG A 151 2.75 -18.86 -5.46
C ARG A 151 4.03 -19.46 -6.00
N SER A 152 4.43 -19.09 -7.20
CA SER A 152 5.68 -19.58 -7.83
C SER A 152 6.93 -19.16 -7.05
N MET A 153 6.85 -18.00 -6.37
CA MET A 153 7.92 -17.49 -5.51
C MET A 153 7.86 -18.04 -4.07
N GLY A 154 6.89 -18.90 -3.76
CA GLY A 154 6.67 -19.42 -2.42
C GLY A 154 6.19 -18.37 -1.41
N PHE A 155 5.55 -17.29 -1.88
CA PHE A 155 5.01 -16.25 -1.01
C PHE A 155 3.53 -16.52 -0.75
N LYS A 156 3.14 -16.44 0.50
CA LYS A 156 1.74 -16.34 0.87
C LYS A 156 1.42 -14.87 1.11
N ASN A 157 0.48 -14.32 0.34
CA ASN A 157 -0.05 -12.99 0.58
C ASN A 157 -1.00 -13.03 1.77
N GLU A 158 -0.85 -12.07 2.67
CA GLU A 158 -1.79 -11.86 3.76
C GLU A 158 -2.80 -10.80 3.33
N LYS A 159 -4.02 -11.26 2.99
CA LYS A 159 -5.10 -10.37 2.59
C LYS A 159 -5.69 -9.71 3.83
N SER A 160 -5.20 -8.51 4.13
CA SER A 160 -5.52 -7.82 5.37
C SER A 160 -5.36 -6.30 5.27
N CYS A 161 -6.00 -5.62 6.20
CA CYS A 161 -5.78 -4.19 6.45
C CYS A 161 -5.76 -3.90 7.96
N TYR A 162 -5.31 -2.70 8.32
CA TYR A 162 -5.40 -2.19 9.68
C TYR A 162 -6.48 -1.12 9.80
N TRP A 163 -7.25 -1.22 10.86
CA TRP A 163 -7.97 -0.13 11.47
C TRP A 163 -7.13 0.38 12.62
N VAL A 164 -6.96 1.68 12.72
CA VAL A 164 -6.09 2.26 13.76
C VAL A 164 -6.81 3.42 14.42
N ASP A 165 -7.19 3.24 15.68
CA ASP A 165 -7.71 4.29 16.52
C ASP A 165 -6.56 4.99 17.24
N ILE A 166 -6.54 6.33 17.18
CA ILE A 166 -5.42 7.13 17.68
C ILE A 166 -5.97 8.25 18.54
N GLU A 167 -5.52 8.32 19.77
CA GLU A 167 -5.79 9.42 20.68
C GLU A 167 -4.53 10.26 20.90
N VAL A 168 -4.69 11.58 20.84
CA VAL A 168 -3.58 12.54 20.98
C VAL A 168 -3.85 13.55 22.06
N ASP A 169 -2.80 14.00 22.73
CA ASP A 169 -2.85 15.12 23.68
C ASP A 169 -2.93 16.47 22.95
N ASP A 170 -3.10 17.56 23.72
CA ASP A 170 -3.16 18.91 23.18
C ASP A 170 -1.89 19.36 22.43
N LYS A 171 -0.77 18.69 22.69
CA LYS A 171 0.52 18.93 22.00
C LYS A 171 0.62 18.09 20.72
N GLY A 172 -0.27 17.11 20.55
CA GLY A 172 -0.28 16.18 19.42
C GLY A 172 0.66 15.00 19.58
N ASN A 173 0.99 14.63 20.82
CA ASN A 173 1.66 13.37 21.08
C ASN A 173 0.61 12.27 21.17
N ILE A 174 0.90 11.12 20.57
CA ILE A 174 0.04 9.93 20.66
C ILE A 174 0.18 9.37 22.07
N TYR A 175 -0.91 9.30 22.82
CA TYR A 175 -0.93 8.65 24.14
C TYR A 175 -1.66 7.30 24.12
N SER A 176 -2.50 7.06 23.13
CA SER A 176 -3.12 5.76 22.86
C SER A 176 -3.13 5.46 21.37
N ILE A 177 -2.84 4.22 21.00
CA ILE A 177 -2.95 3.70 19.65
C ILE A 177 -3.44 2.26 19.73
N GLU A 178 -4.55 1.98 19.07
CA GLU A 178 -5.17 0.66 19.04
C GLU A 178 -5.24 0.13 17.60
N PRO A 179 -4.22 -0.62 17.14
CA PRO A 179 -4.24 -1.23 15.82
C PRO A 179 -5.05 -2.52 15.85
N THR A 180 -6.11 -2.59 15.05
CA THR A 180 -6.89 -3.80 14.80
C THR A 180 -6.58 -4.34 13.41
N LEU A 181 -6.06 -5.56 13.34
CA LEU A 181 -5.82 -6.25 12.08
C LEU A 181 -7.08 -6.96 11.63
N GLU A 182 -7.60 -6.60 10.46
CA GLU A 182 -8.66 -7.33 9.78
C GLU A 182 -8.06 -8.21 8.70
N VAL A 183 -8.32 -9.52 8.78
CA VAL A 183 -7.85 -10.53 7.85
C VAL A 183 -9.02 -11.05 7.02
N PHE A 184 -8.91 -10.99 5.70
CA PHE A 184 -9.95 -11.42 4.78
C PHE A 184 -9.68 -12.84 4.27
N GLU A 185 -10.69 -13.69 4.34
CA GLU A 185 -10.59 -15.02 3.76
C GLU A 185 -10.53 -14.96 2.22
N SER A 186 -9.64 -15.75 1.63
CA SER A 186 -9.61 -15.94 0.19
C SER A 186 -10.83 -16.75 -0.24
N LYS A 187 -11.64 -16.23 -1.17
CA LYS A 187 -12.74 -16.99 -1.75
C LYS A 187 -12.15 -18.20 -2.49
N LYS A 188 -12.44 -19.41 -1.99
CA LYS A 188 -12.10 -20.64 -2.73
C LYS A 188 -12.85 -20.58 -4.07
N LEU A 189 -12.11 -20.45 -5.15
CA LEU A 189 -12.66 -20.63 -6.49
C LEU A 189 -13.12 -22.10 -6.60
N ILE A 190 -14.44 -22.32 -6.46
CA ILE A 190 -15.03 -23.61 -6.76
C ILE A 190 -14.92 -23.76 -8.29
N ARG A 191 -13.89 -24.47 -8.74
CA ARG A 191 -13.82 -24.91 -10.13
C ARG A 191 -15.03 -25.82 -10.35
N ARG A 192 -16.07 -25.30 -11.03
CA ARG A 192 -17.07 -26.19 -11.62
C ARG A 192 -16.36 -27.01 -12.68
N ARG A 193 -16.31 -28.31 -12.45
CA ARG A 193 -15.85 -29.31 -13.45
C ARG A 193 -16.81 -29.33 -14.61
#